data_084a9b7a234dfa1cb4791d3349d3604f
#
_entry.id   084a9b7a234dfa1cb4791d3349d3604f
#
_cell.length_a   1.000
_cell.length_b   1.000
_cell.length_c   1.000
_cell.angle_alpha   90.00
_cell.angle_beta   90.00
_cell.angle_gamma   90.00
#
_symmetry.space_group_name_H-M   'P 1'
#
loop_
_entity.id
_entity.type
_entity.pdbx_description
1 polymer ?
#
loop_
_entity_poly.entity_id
_entity_poly.type
_entity_poly.pdbx_seq_one_letter_code
_entity_poly.pdbx_strand_id
1 'polypeptide(L)'
;MPVSDQPLVERIARVLAAASFSSNAEGSDPSASEKVDIAWREHVNQALAVLHTAREPDSRMASAGDAEVWTQMVEAAIEEAEATA
;
A
#
# COMPACT_ATOMS: atom_id res chain seq x y z
N MET A 1 -14.20 13.74 -1.45
CA MET A 1 -12.99 13.03 -1.05
C MET A 1 -12.05 12.85 -2.23
N PRO A 2 -10.78 13.21 -2.10
CA PRO A 2 -9.87 13.06 -3.24
C PRO A 2 -9.58 11.59 -3.55
N VAL A 3 -9.35 11.33 -4.83
CA VAL A 3 -8.96 10.02 -5.33
C VAL A 3 -7.54 10.14 -5.85
N SER A 4 -6.67 9.21 -5.44
CA SER A 4 -5.28 9.24 -5.84
C SER A 4 -5.09 8.76 -7.28
N ASP A 5 -4.16 9.38 -8.00
CA ASP A 5 -3.76 8.93 -9.33
C ASP A 5 -2.84 7.70 -9.27
N GLN A 6 -2.30 7.40 -8.09
CA GLN A 6 -1.43 6.24 -7.94
C GLN A 6 -2.20 5.04 -7.40
N PRO A 7 -1.97 3.84 -7.95
CA PRO A 7 -2.58 2.62 -7.41
C PRO A 7 -2.24 2.44 -5.92
N LEU A 8 -3.17 1.86 -5.18
CA LEU A 8 -2.97 1.66 -3.74
C LEU A 8 -1.75 0.79 -3.46
N VAL A 9 -1.54 -0.27 -4.26
CA VAL A 9 -0.39 -1.15 -4.06
C VAL A 9 0.93 -0.38 -4.19
N GLU A 10 1.02 0.52 -5.16
CA GLU A 10 2.23 1.32 -5.34
C GLU A 10 2.46 2.24 -4.15
N ARG A 11 1.40 2.90 -3.66
CA ARG A 11 1.52 3.79 -2.50
C ARG A 11 1.98 3.05 -1.24
N ILE A 12 1.44 1.85 -1.03
CA ILE A 12 1.85 1.01 0.10
C ILE A 12 3.31 0.56 -0.07
N ALA A 13 3.67 0.10 -1.26
CA ALA A 13 5.03 -0.34 -1.55
C ALA A 13 6.04 0.79 -1.33
N ARG A 14 5.68 2.02 -1.71
CA ARG A 14 6.54 3.19 -1.49
C ARG A 14 6.71 3.49 0.00
N VAL A 15 5.65 3.35 0.79
CA VAL A 15 5.73 3.51 2.24
C VAL A 15 6.65 2.47 2.86
N LEU A 16 6.52 1.22 2.42
CA LEU A 16 7.37 0.14 2.92
C LEU A 16 8.84 0.38 2.58
N ALA A 17 9.11 0.83 1.35
CA ALA A 17 10.46 1.17 0.94
C ALA A 17 11.03 2.33 1.77
N ALA A 18 10.23 3.38 1.96
CA ALA A 18 10.65 4.53 2.75
C ALA A 18 10.95 4.14 4.19
N ALA A 19 10.10 3.31 4.79
CA ALA A 19 10.31 2.83 6.15
C ALA A 19 11.60 2.04 6.28
N SER A 20 11.91 1.22 5.27
CA SER A 20 13.16 0.45 5.24
C SER A 20 14.38 1.36 5.26
N PHE A 21 14.38 2.41 4.42
CA PHE A 21 15.50 3.35 4.37
C PHE A 21 15.59 4.20 5.64
N SER A 22 14.44 4.64 6.17
CA SER A 22 14.41 5.44 7.39
C SER A 22 14.97 4.67 8.58
N SER A 23 14.68 3.39 8.68
CA SER A 23 15.22 2.54 9.74
C SER A 23 16.74 2.47 9.70
N ASN A 24 17.31 2.49 8.50
CA ASN A 24 18.76 2.36 8.31
C ASN A 24 19.48 3.69 8.33
N ALA A 25 18.76 4.78 8.02
CA ALA A 25 19.35 6.11 7.86
C ALA A 25 19.02 7.05 9.02
N GLU A 26 18.44 6.55 10.08
CA GLU A 26 18.01 7.33 11.24
C GLU A 26 17.02 8.44 10.86
N GLY A 27 16.29 8.21 9.79
CA GLY A 27 15.18 9.08 9.38
C GLY A 27 15.55 10.38 8.68
N SER A 28 16.80 10.57 8.30
CA SER A 28 17.23 11.84 7.78
C SER A 28 17.99 11.82 6.46
N ASP A 29 17.92 10.73 5.71
CA ASP A 29 18.59 10.64 4.41
C ASP A 29 17.85 11.51 3.38
N PRO A 30 18.46 12.60 2.87
CA PRO A 30 17.79 13.44 1.88
C PRO A 30 17.57 12.77 0.52
N SER A 31 18.21 11.62 0.28
CA SER A 31 18.02 10.87 -0.95
C SER A 31 16.95 9.78 -0.83
N ALA A 32 16.22 9.73 0.29
CA ALA A 32 15.23 8.70 0.52
C ALA A 32 14.15 8.64 -0.57
N SER A 33 13.69 9.80 -1.07
CA SER A 33 12.70 9.85 -2.16
C SER A 33 13.20 9.21 -3.42
N GLU A 34 14.44 9.47 -3.79
CA GLU A 34 15.05 8.89 -4.98
C GLU A 34 15.24 7.39 -4.81
N LYS A 35 15.66 6.96 -3.63
CA LYS A 35 15.78 5.53 -3.33
C LYS A 35 14.43 4.84 -3.39
N VAL A 36 13.38 5.51 -2.91
CA VAL A 36 12.02 4.98 -2.97
C VAL A 36 11.58 4.81 -4.43
N ASP A 37 11.85 5.78 -5.29
CA ASP A 37 11.51 5.69 -6.70
C ASP A 37 12.16 4.50 -7.39
N ILE A 38 13.33 4.10 -6.94
CA ILE A 38 14.06 2.97 -7.49
C ILE A 38 13.61 1.65 -6.87
N ALA A 39 13.39 1.63 -5.56
CA ALA A 39 13.25 0.40 -4.79
C ALA A 39 11.81 -0.06 -4.52
N TRP A 40 10.80 0.79 -4.73
CA TRP A 40 9.44 0.44 -4.31
C TRP A 40 8.93 -0.86 -4.96
N ARG A 41 9.36 -1.17 -6.18
CA ARG A 41 8.92 -2.38 -6.88
C ARG A 41 9.33 -3.66 -6.15
N GLU A 42 10.40 -3.60 -5.38
CA GLU A 42 10.86 -4.74 -4.58
C GLU A 42 9.92 -5.03 -3.40
N HIS A 43 9.05 -4.07 -3.05
CA HIS A 43 8.13 -4.19 -1.93
C HIS A 43 6.69 -4.49 -2.36
N VAL A 44 6.46 -4.74 -3.67
CA VAL A 44 5.11 -4.99 -4.19
C VAL A 44 4.49 -6.25 -3.57
N ASN A 45 5.26 -7.32 -3.42
CA ASN A 45 4.72 -8.54 -2.81
C ASN A 45 4.31 -8.33 -1.36
N GLN A 46 5.08 -7.53 -0.61
CA GLN A 46 4.71 -7.16 0.76
C GLN A 46 3.44 -6.32 0.77
N ALA A 47 3.34 -5.38 -0.16
CA ALA A 47 2.16 -4.53 -0.29
C ALA A 47 0.92 -5.36 -0.61
N LEU A 48 1.05 -6.37 -1.49
CA LEU A 48 -0.05 -7.28 -1.79
C LEU A 48 -0.47 -8.06 -0.54
N ALA A 49 0.47 -8.52 0.26
CA ALA A 49 0.16 -9.22 1.51
C ALA A 49 -0.63 -8.31 2.46
N VAL A 50 -0.26 -7.03 2.52
CA VAL A 50 -1.00 -6.04 3.32
C VAL A 50 -2.43 -5.90 2.81
N LEU A 51 -2.61 -5.80 1.49
CA LEU A 51 -3.95 -5.68 0.90
C LEU A 51 -4.80 -6.92 1.15
N HIS A 52 -4.22 -8.11 1.03
CA HIS A 52 -4.96 -9.35 1.32
C HIS A 52 -5.42 -9.39 2.77
N THR A 53 -4.60 -8.91 3.69
CA THR A 53 -4.97 -8.81 5.09
C THR A 53 -6.07 -7.75 5.30
N ALA A 54 -5.93 -6.61 4.65
CA ALA A 54 -6.87 -5.50 4.78
C ALA A 54 -8.22 -5.76 4.14
N ARG A 55 -8.32 -6.75 3.25
CA ARG A 55 -9.55 -7.07 2.52
C ARG A 55 -10.72 -7.35 3.47
N GLU A 56 -10.45 -8.01 4.58
CA GLU A 56 -11.48 -8.34 5.56
C GLU A 56 -11.54 -7.26 6.63
N PRO A 57 -12.61 -6.45 6.68
CA PRO A 57 -12.73 -5.43 7.72
C PRO A 57 -13.06 -6.06 9.06
N ASP A 58 -12.65 -5.41 10.14
CA ASP A 58 -13.04 -5.83 11.48
C ASP A 58 -14.41 -5.25 11.85
N SER A 59 -14.91 -5.61 13.03
CA SER A 59 -16.26 -5.21 13.44
C SER A 59 -16.38 -3.70 13.65
N ARG A 60 -15.34 -3.04 14.07
CA ARG A 60 -15.38 -1.59 14.25
C ARG A 60 -15.45 -0.87 12.90
N MET A 61 -14.69 -1.36 11.93
CA MET A 61 -14.75 -0.84 10.56
C MET A 61 -16.12 -1.06 9.95
N ALA A 62 -16.69 -2.24 10.15
CA ALA A 62 -18.02 -2.57 9.63
C ALA A 62 -19.10 -1.66 10.23
N SER A 63 -18.93 -1.24 11.49
CA SER A 63 -19.85 -0.32 12.15
C SER A 63 -19.74 1.10 11.58
N ALA A 64 -18.57 1.46 11.07
CA ALA A 64 -18.32 2.81 10.57
C ALA A 64 -18.71 3.00 9.09
N GLY A 65 -18.86 1.89 8.34
CA GLY A 65 -19.17 1.97 6.93
C GLY A 65 -19.78 0.69 6.41
N ASP A 66 -19.59 0.43 5.10
CA ASP A 66 -20.13 -0.74 4.44
C ASP A 66 -19.02 -1.76 4.22
N ALA A 67 -19.07 -2.87 4.96
CA ALA A 67 -18.05 -3.92 4.91
C ALA A 67 -17.91 -4.53 3.52
N GLU A 68 -19.02 -4.74 2.82
CA GLU A 68 -19.00 -5.34 1.48
C GLU A 68 -18.34 -4.42 0.46
N VAL A 69 -18.65 -3.14 0.55
CA VAL A 69 -18.04 -2.13 -0.34
C VAL A 69 -16.54 -2.05 -0.08
N TRP A 70 -16.14 -2.04 1.18
CA TRP A 70 -14.71 -2.04 1.55
C TRP A 70 -13.98 -3.23 0.91
N THR A 71 -14.53 -4.44 1.08
CA THR A 71 -13.94 -5.66 0.52
C THR A 71 -13.81 -5.56 -1.00
N GLN A 72 -14.87 -5.08 -1.69
CA GLN A 72 -14.84 -4.91 -3.13
C GLN A 72 -13.77 -3.92 -3.58
N MET A 73 -13.61 -2.83 -2.85
CA MET A 73 -12.61 -1.82 -3.19
C MET A 73 -11.20 -2.36 -3.02
N VAL A 74 -10.94 -3.10 -1.93
CA VAL A 74 -9.63 -3.69 -1.71
C VAL A 74 -9.34 -4.77 -2.76
N GLU A 75 -10.34 -5.58 -3.10
CA GLU A 75 -10.17 -6.59 -4.14
C GLU A 75 -9.84 -5.96 -5.50
N ALA A 76 -10.44 -4.83 -5.82
CA ALA A 76 -10.12 -4.09 -7.04
C ALA A 76 -8.67 -3.64 -7.05
N ALA A 77 -8.15 -3.19 -5.91
CA ALA A 77 -6.75 -2.79 -5.79
C ALA A 77 -5.80 -3.99 -5.98
N ILE A 78 -6.17 -5.14 -5.43
CA ILE A 78 -5.39 -6.37 -5.59
C ILE A 78 -5.37 -6.81 -7.06
N GLU A 79 -6.52 -6.80 -7.72
CA GLU A 79 -6.64 -7.19 -9.12
C GLU A 79 -5.80 -6.28 -10.02
N GLU A 80 -5.83 -4.98 -9.77
CA GLU A 80 -5.03 -4.03 -10.54
C GLU A 80 -3.54 -4.32 -10.38
N ALA A 81 -3.10 -4.59 -9.15
CA ALA A 81 -1.70 -4.91 -8.88
C ALA A 81 -1.26 -6.20 -9.59
N GLU A 82 -2.11 -7.21 -9.56
CA GLU A 82 -1.81 -8.50 -10.18
C GLU A 82 -1.83 -8.42 -11.70
N ALA A 83 -2.67 -7.58 -12.26
CA ALA A 83 -2.76 -7.40 -13.71
C ALA A 83 -1.54 -6.71 -14.29
N THR A 84 -0.83 -5.90 -13.49
CA THR A 84 0.35 -5.16 -13.94
C THR A 84 1.68 -5.81 -13.54
N ALA A 85 1.61 -6.91 -12.84
CA ALA A 85 2.81 -7.60 -12.35
C ALA A 85 3.57 -8.36 -13.44
#